data_29785072ba7de196120570462e0ed1d8
#
_entry.id   29785072ba7de196120570462e0ed1d8
#
_cell.length_a   1.000
_cell.length_b   1.000
_cell.length_c   1.000
_cell.angle_alpha   90.00
_cell.angle_beta   90.00
_cell.angle_gamma   90.00
#
_symmetry.space_group_name_H-M   'P 1'
#
loop_
_entity.id
_entity.type
_entity.pdbx_description
1 polymer ?
#
loop_
_entity_poly.entity_id
_entity_poly.type
_entity_poly.pdbx_seq_one_letter_code
_entity_poly.pdbx_strand_id
1 'polypeptide(L)'
;MLSLTDCLDFVDLDAATIEVIALHEDLPMIVAAELGQQLLGDLRGIYRLHLMHRHLIEAAAEHGRLDDEKRLRKTYDAFNRKYPVPRQLP
;
A
#
# COMPACT_ATOMS: atom_id res chain seq x y z
N MET A 1 -2.36 13.67 -22.63
CA MET A 1 -1.72 12.58 -21.86
C MET A 1 -1.88 12.83 -20.37
N LEU A 2 -2.31 11.84 -19.62
CA LEU A 2 -2.43 11.98 -18.17
C LEU A 2 -1.06 11.92 -17.51
N SER A 3 -0.81 12.83 -16.57
CA SER A 3 0.41 12.76 -15.76
C SER A 3 0.27 11.69 -14.70
N LEU A 4 1.36 11.34 -14.02
CA LEU A 4 1.31 10.41 -12.89
C LEU A 4 0.38 10.95 -11.80
N THR A 5 0.45 12.25 -11.52
CA THR A 5 -0.42 12.89 -10.53
C THR A 5 -1.89 12.73 -10.89
N ASP A 6 -2.24 12.93 -12.16
CA ASP A 6 -3.61 12.75 -12.63
C ASP A 6 -4.08 11.31 -12.45
N CYS A 7 -3.19 10.33 -12.73
CA CYS A 7 -3.51 8.92 -12.52
C CYS A 7 -3.77 8.61 -11.05
N LEU A 8 -2.98 9.19 -10.15
CA LEU A 8 -3.14 8.96 -8.71
C LEU A 8 -4.45 9.55 -8.18
N ASP A 9 -4.95 10.64 -8.79
CA ASP A 9 -6.20 11.26 -8.38
C ASP A 9 -7.42 10.38 -8.67
N PHE A 10 -7.30 9.40 -9.54
CA PHE A 10 -8.41 8.52 -9.91
C PHE A 10 -8.48 7.25 -9.06
N VAL A 11 -7.55 7.05 -8.12
CA VAL A 11 -7.57 5.87 -7.25
C VAL A 11 -7.87 6.31 -5.82
N ASP A 12 -8.52 5.41 -5.07
CA ASP A 12 -8.90 5.68 -3.67
C ASP A 12 -7.74 5.49 -2.69
N LEU A 13 -6.55 5.22 -3.20
CA LEU A 13 -5.37 5.01 -2.37
C LEU A 13 -4.50 6.26 -2.33
N ASP A 14 -3.93 6.54 -1.16
CA ASP A 14 -2.94 7.59 -1.02
C ASP A 14 -1.68 7.25 -1.81
N ALA A 15 -0.97 8.28 -2.28
CA ALA A 15 0.29 8.10 -2.99
C ALA A 15 1.29 7.27 -2.16
N ALA A 16 1.31 7.45 -0.84
CA ALA A 16 2.21 6.70 0.04
C ALA A 16 1.90 5.20 0.04
N THR A 17 0.61 4.81 -0.02
CA THR A 17 0.23 3.40 -0.10
C THR A 17 0.58 2.82 -1.47
N ILE A 18 0.40 3.58 -2.54
CA ILE A 18 0.80 3.13 -3.88
C ILE A 18 2.32 2.91 -3.91
N GLU A 19 3.08 3.78 -3.26
CA GLU A 19 4.53 3.58 -3.14
C GLU A 19 4.87 2.28 -2.41
N VAL A 20 4.12 1.93 -1.37
CA VAL A 20 4.28 0.64 -0.66
C VAL A 20 4.10 -0.52 -1.64
N ILE A 21 3.06 -0.48 -2.47
CA ILE A 21 2.82 -1.53 -3.46
C ILE A 21 3.98 -1.59 -4.47
N ALA A 22 4.41 -0.42 -4.95
CA ALA A 22 5.50 -0.34 -5.92
C ALA A 22 6.79 -0.95 -5.36
N LEU A 23 7.11 -0.65 -4.10
CA LEU A 23 8.30 -1.18 -3.44
C LEU A 23 8.18 -2.68 -3.19
N HIS A 24 7.03 -3.13 -2.69
CA HIS A 24 6.84 -4.53 -2.34
C HIS A 24 6.84 -5.44 -3.56
N GLU A 25 6.19 -5.01 -4.65
CA GLU A 25 6.03 -5.81 -5.86
C GLU A 25 7.06 -5.47 -6.95
N ASP A 26 7.93 -4.50 -6.66
CA ASP A 26 8.95 -4.04 -7.62
C ASP A 26 8.31 -3.59 -8.94
N LEU A 27 7.38 -2.65 -8.84
CA LEU A 27 6.61 -2.15 -9.98
C LEU A 27 6.76 -0.64 -10.13
N PRO A 28 6.64 -0.12 -11.37
CA PRO A 28 6.48 1.33 -11.56
C PRO A 28 5.22 1.83 -10.86
N MET A 29 5.22 3.12 -10.48
CA MET A 29 4.10 3.70 -9.72
C MET A 29 2.76 3.58 -10.44
N ILE A 30 2.73 3.77 -11.76
CA ILE A 30 1.49 3.67 -12.53
C ILE A 30 0.92 2.26 -12.46
N VAL A 31 1.77 1.26 -12.60
CA VAL A 31 1.36 -0.15 -12.52
C VAL A 31 0.92 -0.49 -11.09
N ALA A 32 1.64 0.02 -10.09
CA ALA A 32 1.28 -0.18 -8.69
C ALA A 32 -0.09 0.43 -8.38
N ALA A 33 -0.39 1.61 -8.95
CA ALA A 33 -1.69 2.25 -8.75
C ALA A 33 -2.82 1.38 -9.35
N GLU A 34 -2.61 0.83 -10.53
CA GLU A 34 -3.59 -0.07 -11.16
C GLU A 34 -3.81 -1.33 -10.33
N LEU A 35 -2.72 -1.93 -9.85
CA LEU A 35 -2.81 -3.11 -9.00
C LEU A 35 -3.57 -2.80 -7.71
N GLY A 36 -3.25 -1.67 -7.07
CA GLY A 36 -3.92 -1.24 -5.87
C GLY A 36 -5.42 -1.06 -6.06
N GLN A 37 -5.81 -0.46 -7.19
CA GLN A 37 -7.22 -0.28 -7.54
C GLN A 37 -7.93 -1.64 -7.63
N GLN A 38 -7.29 -2.61 -8.29
CA GLN A 38 -7.85 -3.96 -8.40
C GLN A 38 -7.96 -4.64 -7.03
N LEU A 39 -6.93 -4.50 -6.20
CA LEU A 39 -6.93 -5.14 -4.87
C LEU A 39 -8.01 -4.58 -3.96
N LEU A 40 -8.39 -3.32 -4.11
CA LEU A 40 -9.48 -2.75 -3.33
C LEU A 40 -10.84 -3.32 -3.69
N GLY A 41 -10.94 -4.06 -4.79
CA GLY A 41 -12.20 -4.59 -5.30
C GLY A 41 -12.80 -5.71 -4.47
N ASP A 42 -12.02 -6.38 -3.61
CA ASP A 42 -12.55 -7.42 -2.72
C ASP A 42 -11.75 -7.51 -1.42
N LEU A 43 -12.27 -8.30 -0.48
CA LEU A 43 -11.67 -8.42 0.85
C LEU A 43 -10.31 -9.10 0.84
N ARG A 44 -10.09 -10.05 -0.07
CA ARG A 44 -8.80 -10.72 -0.19
C ARG A 44 -7.73 -9.74 -0.66
N GLY A 45 -8.09 -8.86 -1.60
CA GLY A 45 -7.19 -7.82 -2.08
C GLY A 45 -6.82 -6.85 -0.97
N ILE A 46 -7.79 -6.42 -0.17
CA ILE A 46 -7.55 -5.54 0.97
C ILE A 46 -6.61 -6.23 1.96
N TYR A 47 -6.83 -7.50 2.25
CA TYR A 47 -5.95 -8.27 3.14
C TYR A 47 -4.53 -8.32 2.60
N ARG A 48 -4.35 -8.54 1.29
CA ARG A 48 -3.02 -8.52 0.66
C ARG A 48 -2.33 -7.17 0.83
N LEU A 49 -3.08 -6.07 0.73
CA LEU A 49 -2.52 -4.74 0.96
C LEU A 49 -2.01 -4.58 2.38
N HIS A 50 -2.73 -5.11 3.37
CA HIS A 50 -2.25 -5.11 4.75
C HIS A 50 -0.94 -5.89 4.88
N LEU A 51 -0.84 -7.05 4.23
CA LEU A 51 0.38 -7.86 4.26
C LEU A 51 1.56 -7.12 3.63
N MET A 52 1.34 -6.41 2.52
CA MET A 52 2.41 -5.64 1.87
C MET A 52 2.98 -4.58 2.81
N HIS A 53 2.11 -3.82 3.48
CA HIS A 53 2.55 -2.83 4.47
C HIS A 53 3.37 -3.49 5.57
N ARG A 54 2.86 -4.58 6.11
CA ARG A 54 3.52 -5.27 7.23
C ARG A 54 4.87 -5.86 6.85
N HIS A 55 4.98 -6.42 5.64
CA HIS A 55 6.25 -6.97 5.17
C HIS A 55 7.33 -5.90 5.06
N LEU A 56 6.98 -4.71 4.54
CA LEU A 56 7.95 -3.62 4.43
C LEU A 56 8.33 -3.08 5.79
N ILE A 57 7.38 -2.99 6.73
CA ILE A 57 7.67 -2.54 8.09
C ILE A 57 8.63 -3.51 8.77
N GLU A 58 8.36 -4.81 8.66
CA GLU A 58 9.22 -5.84 9.23
C GLU A 58 10.62 -5.80 8.64
N ALA A 59 10.71 -5.65 7.32
CA ALA A 59 12.01 -5.57 6.64
C ALA A 59 12.81 -4.34 7.10
N ALA A 60 12.15 -3.19 7.24
CA ALA A 60 12.81 -1.99 7.73
C ALA A 60 13.30 -2.17 9.17
N ALA A 61 12.50 -2.80 10.02
CA ALA A 61 12.88 -3.07 11.40
C ALA A 61 14.06 -4.02 11.48
N GLU A 62 14.07 -5.09 10.68
CA GLU A 62 15.15 -6.08 10.66
C GLU A 62 16.48 -5.46 10.21
N HIS A 63 16.43 -4.50 9.29
CA HIS A 63 17.63 -3.85 8.76
C HIS A 63 18.02 -2.59 9.54
N GLY A 64 17.35 -2.30 10.65
CA GLY A 64 17.65 -1.14 11.49
C GLY A 64 17.35 0.20 10.83
N ARG A 65 16.48 0.23 9.83
CA ARG A 65 16.07 1.46 9.15
C ARG A 65 14.95 2.14 9.91
N LEU A 66 15.27 2.76 11.03
CA LEU A 66 14.27 3.29 11.96
C LEU A 66 13.38 4.37 11.36
N ASP A 67 13.97 5.27 10.54
CA ASP A 67 13.19 6.34 9.92
C ASP A 67 12.20 5.78 8.89
N ASP A 68 12.64 4.80 8.11
CA ASP A 68 11.78 4.11 7.15
C ASP A 68 10.67 3.36 7.87
N GLU A 69 11.00 2.68 8.96
CA GLU A 69 10.01 1.94 9.75
C GLU A 69 8.94 2.89 10.27
N LYS A 70 9.31 4.03 10.83
CA LYS A 70 8.35 5.02 11.34
C LYS A 70 7.45 5.54 10.24
N ARG A 71 8.03 5.86 9.08
CA ARG A 71 7.27 6.36 7.93
C ARG A 71 6.28 5.32 7.44
N LEU A 72 6.73 4.06 7.32
CA LEU A 72 5.88 2.97 6.86
C LEU A 72 4.76 2.66 7.86
N ARG A 73 5.03 2.71 9.16
CA ARG A 73 3.99 2.52 10.18
C ARG A 73 2.92 3.61 10.12
N LYS A 74 3.34 4.85 9.91
CA LYS A 74 2.42 5.98 9.78
C LYS A 74 1.53 5.80 8.55
N THR A 75 2.12 5.39 7.44
CA THR A 75 1.38 5.11 6.20
C THR A 75 0.37 3.98 6.43
N TYR A 76 0.80 2.92 7.12
CA TYR A 76 -0.08 1.80 7.41
C TYR A 76 -1.23 2.19 8.34
N ASP A 77 -0.97 3.02 9.36
CA ASP A 77 -2.02 3.47 10.26
C ASP A 77 -3.11 4.22 9.50
N ALA A 78 -2.72 5.10 8.57
CA ALA A 78 -3.68 5.83 7.75
C ALA A 78 -4.49 4.88 6.86
N PHE A 79 -3.82 3.91 6.24
CA PHE A 79 -4.49 2.90 5.41
C PHE A 79 -5.46 2.06 6.24
N ASN A 80 -5.02 1.60 7.41
CA ASN A 80 -5.81 0.73 8.28
C ASN A 80 -7.08 1.43 8.79
N ARG A 81 -7.02 2.74 9.01
CA ARG A 81 -8.22 3.49 9.41
C ARG A 81 -9.26 3.53 8.30
N LYS A 82 -8.82 3.63 7.06
CA LYS A 82 -9.72 3.69 5.90
C LYS A 82 -10.18 2.29 5.47
N TYR A 83 -9.30 1.31 5.54
CA TYR A 83 -9.57 -0.07 5.12
C TYR A 83 -9.10 -1.03 6.21
N PRO A 84 -9.93 -1.28 7.25
CA PRO A 84 -9.54 -2.18 8.34
C PRO A 84 -9.28 -3.61 7.84
N VAL A 85 -8.50 -4.36 8.61
CA VAL A 85 -8.21 -5.76 8.28
C VAL A 85 -9.52 -6.54 8.23
N PRO A 86 -9.82 -7.25 7.13
CA PRO A 86 -11.03 -8.08 7.07
C PRO A 86 -10.98 -9.19 8.11
N ARG A 87 -12.08 -9.34 8.86
CA ARG A 87 -12.18 -10.37 9.89
C ARG A 87 -12.47 -11.75 9.32
N GLN A 88 -13.22 -11.78 8.22
CA GLN A 88 -13.57 -13.03 7.55
C GLN A 88 -13.32 -12.86 6.06
N LEU A 89 -12.56 -13.81 5.49
CA LEU A 89 -12.32 -13.84 4.05
C LEU A 89 -13.24 -14.87 3.42
N PRO A 90 -13.82 -14.54 2.25
CA PRO A 90 -14.66 -15.49 1.52
C PRO A 90 -13.87 -16.69 1.04
#